data_177c675b02f39934343601380ed151fd
#
_entry.id   177c675b02f39934343601380ed151fd
#
_cell.length_a   1.000
_cell.length_b   1.000
_cell.length_c   1.000
_cell.angle_alpha   90.00
_cell.angle_beta   90.00
_cell.angle_gamma   90.00
#
_symmetry.space_group_name_H-M   'P 1'
#
loop_
_entity.id
_entity.type
_entity.pdbx_description
1 polymer ?
#
loop_
_entity_poly.entity_id
_entity_poly.type
_entity_poly.pdbx_seq_one_letter_code
_entity_poly.pdbx_strand_id
1 'polypeptide(L)'
;MLRDDNGNGGGRPRTPRNVLGERLEICSISPMTGFFRDGCCDTGREDIGSHTVCAVMTAAFLEFSKSRGNDLSTPMPEFGFRGLKPGDRWCLCAPRWQEALEAGQASRVVLRATHEGALGHCSLADLKRLAVDLA
;
A
#
# COMPACT_ATOMS: atom_id res chain seq x y z
N MET A 1 -13.93 -11.92 -15.87
CA MET A 1 -13.51 -12.21 -16.20
C MET A 1 -13.45 -12.12 -16.29
N LEU A 2 -13.75 -11.85 -15.96
CA LEU A 2 -13.50 -12.06 -16.10
C LEU A 2 -13.67 -11.72 -16.32
N ARG A 3 -14.00 -11.63 -16.13
CA ARG A 3 -13.87 -11.58 -16.35
C ARG A 3 -13.88 -11.54 -17.07
N ASP A 4 -14.49 -11.42 -16.87
CA ASP A 4 -14.25 -11.60 -17.51
C ASP A 4 -14.35 -11.39 -17.97
N ASP A 5 -14.76 -11.24 -17.81
CA ASP A 5 -14.57 -11.44 -18.31
C ASP A 5 -14.90 -11.26 -18.62
N ASN A 6 -15.46 -11.05 -18.32
CA ASN A 6 -15.47 -11.27 -18.67
C ASN A 6 -15.80 -11.27 -18.68
N GLY A 7 -16.43 -11.23 -18.29
CA GLY A 7 -16.33 -11.60 -18.34
C GLY A 7 -16.60 -11.71 -18.17
N ASN A 8 -17.08 -11.61 -17.96
CA ASN A 8 -16.84 -12.09 -17.93
C ASN A 8 -16.81 -12.30 -17.78
N GLY A 9 -17.34 -12.28 -17.61
CA GLY A 9 -16.96 -12.74 -17.52
C GLY A 9 -16.77 -13.10 -17.29
N GLY A 10 -16.80 -13.15 -17.09
CA GLY A 10 -16.26 -13.65 -16.95
C GLY A 10 -15.53 -13.68 -16.71
N GLY A 11 -15.65 -13.42 -16.71
CA GLY A 11 -14.63 -13.54 -16.68
C GLY A 11 -13.51 -13.84 -15.84
N ARG A 12 -12.31 -13.75 -16.19
CA ARG A 12 -11.32 -14.21 -15.25
C ARG A 12 -10.65 -13.05 -14.53
N PRO A 13 -10.08 -13.31 -13.31
CA PRO A 13 -9.42 -12.25 -12.56
C PRO A 13 -8.27 -11.64 -13.36
N ARG A 14 -8.12 -10.34 -13.24
CA ARG A 14 -7.01 -9.64 -13.85
C ARG A 14 -5.76 -9.81 -12.99
N THR A 15 -4.60 -9.87 -13.66
CA THR A 15 -3.32 -9.82 -12.95
C THR A 15 -3.11 -8.39 -12.48
N PRO A 16 -2.91 -8.15 -11.16
CA PRO A 16 -2.70 -6.80 -10.67
C PRO A 16 -1.37 -6.23 -11.16
N ARG A 17 -1.36 -4.93 -11.42
CA ARG A 17 -0.21 -4.21 -11.94
C ARG A 17 0.27 -3.17 -10.93
N ASN A 18 1.58 -2.94 -10.91
CA ASN A 18 2.15 -1.88 -10.10
C ASN A 18 2.14 -0.55 -10.88
N VAL A 19 2.59 0.52 -10.21
CA VAL A 19 2.58 1.86 -10.80
C VAL A 19 3.50 2.01 -12.00
N LEU A 20 4.38 1.04 -12.25
CA LEU A 20 5.25 1.03 -13.42
C LEU A 20 4.64 0.23 -14.58
N GLY A 21 3.43 -0.30 -14.41
CA GLY A 21 2.75 -1.08 -15.43
C GLY A 21 3.20 -2.53 -15.51
N GLU A 22 3.99 -2.98 -14.54
CA GLU A 22 4.48 -4.35 -14.45
C GLU A 22 3.63 -5.15 -13.47
N ARG A 23 3.88 -6.46 -13.38
CA ARG A 23 3.19 -7.30 -12.41
C ARG A 23 3.47 -6.81 -10.99
N LEU A 24 2.43 -6.73 -10.17
CA LEU A 24 2.55 -6.31 -8.78
C LEU A 24 3.38 -7.32 -7.99
N GLU A 25 4.40 -6.85 -7.29
CA GLU A 25 5.24 -7.69 -6.43
C GLU A 25 4.73 -7.67 -5.00
N ILE A 26 5.18 -8.66 -4.22
CA ILE A 26 4.82 -8.76 -2.81
C ILE A 26 5.43 -7.59 -2.04
N CYS A 27 4.62 -6.97 -1.18
CA CYS A 27 5.07 -5.88 -0.31
C CYS A 27 5.73 -6.46 0.95
N SER A 28 5.00 -7.31 1.68
CA SER A 28 5.53 -7.93 2.89
C SER A 28 4.68 -9.11 3.31
N ILE A 29 5.34 -10.15 3.81
CA ILE A 29 4.67 -11.27 4.46
C ILE A 29 5.00 -11.33 5.96
N SER A 30 5.93 -10.49 6.43
CA SER A 30 6.29 -10.39 7.85
C SER A 30 6.69 -8.95 8.17
N PRO A 31 5.74 -8.12 8.57
CA PRO A 31 4.33 -8.42 8.89
C PRO A 31 3.52 -8.76 7.65
N MET A 32 2.53 -9.64 7.82
CA MET A 32 1.58 -9.90 6.74
C MET A 32 0.75 -8.65 6.51
N THR A 33 0.57 -8.26 5.26
CA THR A 33 -0.10 -7.02 4.93
C THR A 33 -1.01 -7.20 3.70
N GLY A 34 -1.70 -6.13 3.33
CA GLY A 34 -2.58 -6.13 2.19
C GLY A 34 -4.04 -6.22 2.60
N PHE A 35 -4.92 -5.61 1.81
CA PHE A 35 -6.36 -5.68 2.08
C PHE A 35 -6.84 -7.13 2.12
N PHE A 36 -6.29 -7.97 1.23
CA PHE A 36 -6.63 -9.38 1.18
C PHE A 36 -5.73 -10.26 2.06
N ARG A 37 -4.78 -9.67 2.78
CA ARG A 37 -3.83 -10.37 3.65
C ARG A 37 -3.05 -11.45 2.92
N ASP A 38 -2.64 -11.15 1.69
CA ASP A 38 -1.82 -12.06 0.88
C ASP A 38 -0.40 -11.52 0.65
N GLY A 39 -0.06 -10.43 1.32
CA GLY A 39 1.27 -9.82 1.19
C GLY A 39 1.38 -8.77 0.10
N CYS A 40 0.36 -8.67 -0.76
CA CYS A 40 0.36 -7.73 -1.89
C CYS A 40 -0.57 -6.56 -1.62
N CYS A 41 -0.19 -5.39 -2.11
CA CYS A 41 -1.03 -4.19 -2.01
C CYS A 41 -2.09 -4.19 -3.11
N ASP A 42 -2.75 -5.34 -3.28
CA ASP A 42 -3.84 -5.49 -4.22
C ASP A 42 -5.11 -4.86 -3.65
N THR A 43 -6.05 -4.53 -4.53
CA THR A 43 -7.23 -3.79 -4.12
C THR A 43 -8.44 -4.22 -4.93
N GLY A 44 -9.61 -3.80 -4.48
CA GLY A 44 -10.86 -4.05 -5.16
C GLY A 44 -11.88 -3.02 -4.71
N ARG A 45 -13.13 -3.18 -5.18
CA ARG A 45 -14.18 -2.19 -4.90
C ARG A 45 -14.46 -2.01 -3.41
N GLU A 46 -14.28 -3.07 -2.63
CA GLU A 46 -14.59 -3.05 -1.21
C GLU A 46 -13.49 -2.37 -0.38
N ASP A 47 -12.32 -2.18 -0.99
CA ASP A 47 -11.19 -1.53 -0.33
C ASP A 47 -11.33 -0.02 -0.44
N ILE A 48 -12.21 0.55 0.38
CA ILE A 48 -12.52 1.98 0.36
C ILE A 48 -11.29 2.82 0.69
N GLY A 49 -10.42 2.31 1.56
CA GLY A 49 -9.20 3.02 1.95
C GLY A 49 -8.11 2.98 0.88
N SER A 50 -8.26 2.16 -0.15
CA SER A 50 -7.26 1.99 -1.20
C SER A 50 -5.88 1.69 -0.61
N HIS A 51 -5.73 0.51 -0.01
CA HIS A 51 -4.49 0.06 0.65
C HIS A 51 -3.48 -0.36 -0.43
N THR A 52 -3.03 0.60 -1.22
CA THR A 52 -2.33 0.33 -2.46
C THR A 52 -0.86 0.75 -2.46
N VAL A 53 -0.41 1.50 -1.45
CA VAL A 53 0.98 1.98 -1.41
C VAL A 53 1.81 1.07 -0.52
N CYS A 54 2.84 0.43 -1.08
CA CYS A 54 3.78 -0.34 -0.27
C CYS A 54 4.76 0.64 0.37
N ALA A 55 4.49 1.00 1.63
CA ALA A 55 5.24 2.00 2.37
C ALA A 55 6.29 1.33 3.25
N VAL A 56 7.49 1.90 3.27
CA VAL A 56 8.56 1.48 4.18
C VAL A 56 8.49 2.40 5.39
N MET A 57 8.14 1.86 6.55
CA MET A 57 7.87 2.65 7.73
C MET A 57 9.11 3.39 8.22
N THR A 58 8.90 4.64 8.63
CA THR A 58 9.90 5.43 9.34
C THR A 58 9.31 5.84 10.68
N ALA A 59 10.17 6.15 11.65
CA ALA A 59 9.69 6.62 12.95
C ALA A 59 8.84 7.88 12.80
N ALA A 60 9.28 8.81 11.95
CA ALA A 60 8.56 10.06 11.73
C ALA A 60 7.17 9.83 11.14
N PHE A 61 7.06 8.92 10.15
CA PHE A 61 5.77 8.63 9.55
C PHE A 61 4.83 7.95 10.56
N LEU A 62 5.34 6.99 11.33
CA LEU A 62 4.52 6.27 12.30
C LEU A 62 3.95 7.24 13.34
N GLU A 63 4.75 8.18 13.80
CA GLU A 63 4.30 9.17 14.77
C GLU A 63 3.28 10.12 14.17
N PHE A 64 3.53 10.59 12.95
CA PHE A 64 2.59 11.45 12.23
C PHE A 64 1.25 10.73 12.02
N SER A 65 1.30 9.49 11.55
CA SER A 65 0.10 8.71 11.29
C SER A 65 -0.73 8.53 12.56
N LYS A 66 -0.07 8.24 13.68
CA LYS A 66 -0.75 8.10 14.97
C LYS A 66 -1.44 9.41 15.36
N SER A 67 -0.77 10.54 15.16
CA SER A 67 -1.31 11.85 15.50
C SER A 67 -2.53 12.21 14.64
N ARG A 68 -2.67 11.60 13.47
CA ARG A 68 -3.80 11.84 12.57
C ARG A 68 -4.87 10.77 12.68
N GLY A 69 -4.83 9.97 13.74
CA GLY A 69 -5.88 8.98 14.01
C GLY A 69 -5.68 7.63 13.37
N ASN A 70 -4.52 7.37 12.78
CA ASN A 70 -4.21 6.07 12.16
C ASN A 70 -3.00 5.48 12.86
N ASP A 71 -3.22 4.90 14.04
CA ASP A 71 -2.14 4.34 14.85
C ASP A 71 -1.73 2.98 14.30
N LEU A 72 -0.54 2.92 13.70
CA LEU A 72 -0.01 1.70 13.12
C LEU A 72 1.05 1.05 14.00
N SER A 73 1.44 1.69 15.09
CA SER A 73 2.56 1.20 15.91
C SER A 73 2.12 0.49 17.19
N THR A 74 0.89 0.70 17.65
CA THR A 74 0.42 0.03 18.87
C THR A 74 -0.01 -1.39 18.55
N PRO A 75 0.52 -2.40 19.25
CA PRO A 75 0.09 -3.79 19.04
C PRO A 75 -1.39 -3.98 19.36
N MET A 76 -2.04 -4.82 18.54
CA MET A 76 -3.44 -5.21 18.74
C MET A 76 -3.49 -6.74 18.70
N PRO A 77 -3.12 -7.42 19.82
CA PRO A 77 -3.00 -8.89 19.83
C PRO A 77 -4.29 -9.61 19.45
N GLU A 78 -5.44 -9.03 19.79
CA GLU A 78 -6.74 -9.63 19.48
C GLU A 78 -6.98 -9.75 17.97
N PHE A 79 -6.25 -8.97 17.15
CA PHE A 79 -6.32 -9.05 15.70
C PHE A 79 -5.05 -9.65 15.09
N GLY A 80 -4.16 -10.18 15.94
CA GLY A 80 -2.89 -10.72 15.48
C GLY A 80 -1.93 -9.67 14.94
N PHE A 81 -2.15 -8.40 15.28
CA PHE A 81 -1.34 -7.29 14.80
C PHE A 81 -0.28 -6.92 15.84
N ARG A 82 0.98 -7.04 15.46
CA ARG A 82 2.09 -6.82 16.41
C ARG A 82 2.54 -5.36 16.50
N GLY A 83 1.95 -4.47 15.68
CA GLY A 83 2.43 -3.09 15.56
C GLY A 83 3.58 -3.00 14.58
N LEU A 84 3.66 -1.88 13.86
CA LEU A 84 4.72 -1.66 12.88
C LEU A 84 5.89 -0.91 13.52
N LYS A 85 7.08 -1.20 13.02
CA LYS A 85 8.33 -0.57 13.45
C LYS A 85 9.03 0.01 12.24
N PRO A 86 9.95 0.97 12.44
CA PRO A 86 10.75 1.48 11.32
C PRO A 86 11.39 0.33 10.55
N GLY A 87 11.31 0.40 9.22
CA GLY A 87 11.82 -0.64 8.33
C GLY A 87 10.79 -1.66 7.91
N ASP A 88 9.68 -1.79 8.63
CA ASP A 88 8.60 -2.68 8.21
C ASP A 88 7.94 -2.14 6.95
N ARG A 89 7.45 -3.04 6.08
CA ARG A 89 6.69 -2.68 4.89
C ARG A 89 5.22 -2.95 5.14
N TRP A 90 4.39 -2.07 4.64
CA TRP A 90 2.96 -2.14 4.90
C TRP A 90 2.18 -1.58 3.71
N CYS A 91 1.09 -2.24 3.36
CA CYS A 91 0.17 -1.73 2.34
C CYS A 91 -0.68 -0.64 2.97
N LEU A 92 -0.27 0.60 2.74
CA LEU A 92 -0.84 1.78 3.36
C LEU A 92 -1.95 2.35 2.49
N CYS A 93 -2.97 2.92 3.12
CA CYS A 93 -4.00 3.69 2.42
C CYS A 93 -3.35 4.79 1.60
N ALA A 94 -3.62 4.83 0.29
CA ALA A 94 -3.02 5.85 -0.57
C ALA A 94 -3.36 7.27 -0.11
N PRO A 95 -4.62 7.57 0.29
CA PRO A 95 -4.92 8.91 0.84
C PRO A 95 -4.10 9.24 2.09
N ARG A 96 -3.80 8.24 2.93
CA ARG A 96 -2.97 8.48 4.13
C ARG A 96 -1.53 8.81 3.75
N TRP A 97 -1.01 8.14 2.71
CA TRP A 97 0.34 8.48 2.23
C TRP A 97 0.38 9.89 1.68
N GLN A 98 -0.64 10.27 0.89
CA GLN A 98 -0.71 11.60 0.30
C GLN A 98 -0.85 12.68 1.39
N GLU A 99 -1.63 12.42 2.42
CA GLU A 99 -1.76 13.31 3.56
C GLU A 99 -0.40 13.56 4.21
N ALA A 100 0.37 12.49 4.42
CA ALA A 100 1.70 12.59 5.01
C ALA A 100 2.66 13.34 4.09
N LEU A 101 2.55 13.12 2.78
CA LEU A 101 3.39 13.82 1.81
C LEU A 101 3.18 15.33 1.91
N GLU A 102 1.93 15.76 1.99
CA GLU A 102 1.58 17.18 2.07
C GLU A 102 2.08 17.81 3.36
N ALA A 103 2.26 17.00 4.40
CA ALA A 103 2.81 17.45 5.68
C ALA A 103 4.32 17.27 5.78
N GLY A 104 4.98 16.80 4.72
CA GLY A 104 6.42 16.58 4.74
C GLY A 104 6.86 15.38 5.55
N GLN A 105 5.94 14.42 5.81
CA GLN A 105 6.21 13.27 6.68
C GLN A 105 5.99 11.93 5.97
N ALA A 106 5.94 11.91 4.65
CA ALA A 106 5.64 10.68 3.92
C ALA A 106 6.77 9.65 4.10
N SER A 107 6.37 8.38 4.18
CA SER A 107 7.31 7.27 4.21
C SER A 107 7.92 7.03 2.83
N ARG A 108 9.02 6.26 2.80
CA ARG A 108 9.57 5.76 1.52
C ARG A 108 8.62 4.69 0.97
N VAL A 109 8.73 4.43 -0.31
CA VAL A 109 7.82 3.48 -0.96
C VAL A 109 8.60 2.49 -1.82
N VAL A 110 7.97 1.32 -2.07
CA VAL A 110 8.47 0.31 -3.01
C VAL A 110 7.56 0.38 -4.23
N LEU A 111 8.06 0.93 -5.34
CA LEU A 111 7.24 1.13 -6.54
C LEU A 111 6.72 -0.17 -7.11
N ARG A 112 7.57 -1.20 -7.17
CA ARG A 112 7.19 -2.47 -7.77
C ARG A 112 6.12 -3.21 -6.98
N ALA A 113 5.93 -2.83 -5.71
CA ALA A 113 4.91 -3.41 -4.84
C ALA A 113 3.77 -2.43 -4.55
N THR A 114 3.72 -1.29 -5.23
CA THR A 114 2.66 -0.29 -5.11
C THR A 114 1.71 -0.46 -6.29
N HIS A 115 0.43 -0.73 -5.98
CA HIS A 115 -0.58 -1.00 -6.98
C HIS A 115 -0.88 0.25 -7.83
N GLU A 116 -1.18 0.04 -9.10
CA GLU A 116 -1.48 1.17 -10.01
C GLU A 116 -2.65 2.02 -9.51
N GLY A 117 -3.55 1.44 -8.72
CA GLY A 117 -4.68 2.18 -8.15
C GLY A 117 -4.26 3.32 -7.23
N ALA A 118 -3.02 3.30 -6.72
CA ALA A 118 -2.50 4.40 -5.91
C ALA A 118 -2.47 5.71 -6.71
N LEU A 119 -2.38 5.62 -8.05
CA LEU A 119 -2.31 6.81 -8.90
C LEU A 119 -3.62 7.60 -8.92
N GLY A 120 -4.69 7.04 -8.37
CA GLY A 120 -5.93 7.79 -8.16
C GLY A 120 -5.83 8.80 -7.02
N HIS A 121 -4.82 8.70 -6.17
CA HIS A 121 -4.64 9.55 -4.98
C HIS A 121 -3.28 10.22 -4.93
N CYS A 122 -2.27 9.64 -5.58
CA CYS A 122 -0.88 10.09 -5.49
C CYS A 122 -0.33 10.23 -6.91
N SER A 123 0.58 11.18 -7.12
CA SER A 123 1.23 11.30 -8.42
C SER A 123 2.41 10.33 -8.50
N LEU A 124 2.66 9.82 -9.71
CA LEU A 124 3.80 8.95 -9.94
C LEU A 124 5.12 9.66 -9.64
N ALA A 125 5.20 10.95 -9.98
CA ALA A 125 6.40 11.74 -9.72
C ALA A 125 6.73 11.78 -8.22
N ASP A 126 5.71 11.97 -7.38
CA ASP A 126 5.90 12.01 -5.93
C ASP A 126 6.34 10.64 -5.40
N LEU A 127 5.70 9.57 -5.88
CA LEU A 127 6.09 8.23 -5.47
C LEU A 127 7.53 7.92 -5.86
N LYS A 128 7.93 8.33 -7.07
CA LYS A 128 9.31 8.08 -7.53
C LYS A 128 10.34 8.81 -6.69
N ARG A 129 10.02 10.03 -6.23
CA ARG A 129 10.97 10.79 -5.40
C ARG A 129 11.27 10.08 -4.07
N LEU A 130 10.34 9.28 -3.57
CA LEU A 130 10.50 8.60 -2.29
C LEU A 130 10.71 7.10 -2.44
N ALA A 131 10.95 6.64 -3.65
CA ALA A 131 11.10 5.20 -3.93
C ALA A 131 12.45 4.69 -3.42
N VAL A 132 12.42 3.46 -2.86
CA VAL A 132 13.65 2.77 -2.47
C VAL A 132 14.16 1.86 -3.58
N ASP A 133 13.32 1.55 -4.58
CA ASP A 133 13.63 0.59 -5.63
C ASP A 133 13.71 1.21 -7.02
N LEU A 134 13.94 2.51 -7.09
CA LEU A 134 14.16 3.19 -8.35
C LEU A 134 15.65 3.45 -8.48
N ALA A 135 16.25 2.87 -9.52
CA ALA A 135 17.68 3.04 -9.75
C ALA A 135 17.98 4.37 -10.45
#